data_c080f0fa6c4da3f4ea9c0ed9525e6e2d
#
_entry.id   c080f0fa6c4da3f4ea9c0ed9525e6e2d
#
_cell.length_a   1.000
_cell.length_b   1.000
_cell.length_c   1.000
_cell.angle_alpha   90.00
_cell.angle_beta   90.00
_cell.angle_gamma   90.00
#
_symmetry.space_group_name_H-M   'P 1'
#
loop_
_entity.id
_entity.type
_entity.pdbx_description
1 polymer ?
#
loop_
_entity_poly.entity_id
_entity_poly.type
_entity_poly.pdbx_seq_one_letter_code
_entity_poly.pdbx_strand_id
1 'polypeptide(L)'
;MALTLIVICAVVLSVLTVIWIKRTKDRQGLELHSISPEALHALLTSKQEVLLFDVRLPLDLLANSEIIVGATRIPPKELLENPLLIPKEKDSVVYCTCPGDKTARTVLRRAQAMHFLRVKFLKGGLAAWKAKGYPVERYEKSFLLDTRI
;
A
#
# COMPACT_ATOMS: atom_id res chain seq x y z
N MET A 1 27.71 31.73 -25.48
CA MET A 1 27.87 30.28 -25.16
C MET A 1 27.87 30.05 -23.64
N ALA A 2 28.71 30.69 -22.83
CA ALA A 2 28.74 30.47 -21.38
C ALA A 2 27.45 30.88 -20.67
N LEU A 3 26.81 32.00 -21.03
CA LEU A 3 25.57 32.49 -20.41
C LEU A 3 24.41 31.52 -20.65
N THR A 4 24.30 30.95 -21.84
CA THR A 4 23.26 29.96 -22.18
C THR A 4 23.40 28.66 -21.39
N LEU A 5 24.62 28.20 -21.18
CA LEU A 5 24.90 27.03 -20.33
C LEU A 5 24.51 27.27 -18.86
N ILE A 6 24.83 28.45 -18.31
CA ILE A 6 24.47 28.81 -16.94
C ILE A 6 22.95 28.84 -16.76
N VAL A 7 22.20 29.42 -17.71
CA VAL A 7 20.73 29.45 -17.66
C VAL A 7 20.16 28.04 -17.72
N ILE A 8 20.67 27.19 -18.60
CA ILE A 8 20.19 25.80 -18.72
C ILE A 8 20.47 25.04 -17.41
N CYS A 9 21.67 25.17 -16.82
CA CYS A 9 21.98 24.53 -15.53
C CYS A 9 21.06 25.03 -14.41
N ALA A 10 20.76 26.32 -14.35
CA ALA A 10 19.86 26.88 -13.34
C ALA A 10 18.44 26.34 -13.47
N VAL A 11 17.93 26.24 -14.71
CA VAL A 11 16.61 25.65 -14.98
C VAL A 11 16.58 24.17 -14.60
N VAL A 12 17.57 23.39 -14.98
CA VAL A 12 17.65 21.96 -14.62
C VAL A 12 17.68 21.79 -13.10
N LEU A 13 18.50 22.55 -12.39
CA LEU A 13 18.57 22.50 -10.93
C LEU A 13 17.24 22.86 -10.28
N SER A 14 16.54 23.89 -10.78
CA SER A 14 15.24 24.29 -10.24
C SER A 14 14.19 23.19 -10.46
N VAL A 15 14.16 22.54 -11.61
CA VAL A 15 13.27 21.41 -11.90
C VAL A 15 13.57 20.23 -10.99
N LEU A 16 14.84 19.88 -10.83
CA LEU A 16 15.26 18.78 -9.95
C LEU A 16 14.89 19.05 -8.48
N THR A 17 15.06 20.27 -7.99
CA THR A 17 14.67 20.64 -6.62
C THR A 17 13.15 20.57 -6.43
N VAL A 18 12.36 21.03 -7.38
CA VAL A 18 10.88 20.91 -7.33
C VAL A 18 10.46 19.44 -7.31
N ILE A 19 11.04 18.61 -8.16
CA ILE A 19 10.76 17.17 -8.19
C ILE A 19 11.16 16.52 -6.85
N TRP A 20 12.32 16.87 -6.30
CA TRP A 20 12.79 16.34 -5.02
C TRP A 20 11.86 16.73 -3.86
N ILE A 21 11.46 18.01 -3.77
CA ILE A 21 10.52 18.50 -2.76
C ILE A 21 9.16 17.79 -2.88
N LYS A 22 8.65 17.64 -4.11
CA LYS A 22 7.39 16.92 -4.34
C LYS A 22 7.48 15.46 -3.89
N ARG A 23 8.57 14.76 -4.25
CA ARG A 23 8.79 13.38 -3.82
C ARG A 23 8.92 13.22 -2.31
N THR A 24 9.58 14.16 -1.63
CA THR A 24 9.73 14.10 -0.16
C THR A 24 8.40 14.34 0.55
N LYS A 25 7.60 15.30 0.08
CA LYS A 25 6.25 15.55 0.61
C LYS A 25 5.31 14.35 0.40
N ASP A 26 5.34 13.73 -0.79
CA ASP A 26 4.55 12.53 -1.07
C ASP A 26 4.95 11.35 -0.17
N ARG A 27 6.24 11.20 0.11
CA ARG A 27 6.74 10.17 1.05
C ARG A 27 6.27 10.43 2.48
N GLN A 28 6.40 11.65 2.97
CA GLN A 28 5.97 12.01 4.32
C GLN A 28 4.46 11.84 4.50
N GLY A 29 3.65 12.26 3.54
CA GLY A 29 2.21 12.05 3.56
C GLY A 29 1.82 10.58 3.63
N LEU A 30 2.52 9.71 2.90
CA LEU A 30 2.29 8.26 2.93
C LEU A 30 2.75 7.63 4.25
N GLU A 31 3.84 8.10 4.84
CA GLU A 31 4.33 7.58 6.13
C GLU A 31 3.34 7.83 7.27
N LEU A 32 2.63 8.96 7.27
CA LEU A 32 1.58 9.27 8.24
C LEU A 32 0.40 8.28 8.17
N HIS A 33 0.18 7.67 7.00
CA HIS A 33 -0.87 6.67 6.78
C HIS A 33 -0.29 5.25 6.69
N SER A 34 0.79 4.99 7.40
CA SER A 34 1.37 3.66 7.52
C SER A 34 1.24 3.11 8.94
N ILE A 35 1.28 1.80 9.05
CA ILE A 35 1.30 1.09 10.34
C ILE A 35 2.42 0.05 10.31
N SER A 36 3.15 -0.10 11.41
CA SER A 36 4.14 -1.15 11.54
C SER A 36 3.49 -2.51 11.82
N PRO A 37 4.16 -3.63 11.52
CA PRO A 37 3.66 -4.96 11.87
C PRO A 37 3.35 -5.12 13.37
N GLU A 38 4.19 -4.55 14.23
CA GLU A 38 4.01 -4.62 15.70
C GLU A 38 2.75 -3.86 16.14
N ALA A 39 2.56 -2.66 15.61
CA ALA A 39 1.39 -1.84 15.95
C ALA A 39 0.10 -2.49 15.44
N LEU A 40 0.12 -3.05 14.23
CA LEU A 40 -1.03 -3.80 13.69
C LEU A 40 -1.32 -5.05 14.54
N HIS A 41 -0.30 -5.82 14.90
CA HIS A 41 -0.46 -7.00 15.73
C HIS A 41 -1.08 -6.65 17.09
N ALA A 42 -0.64 -5.56 17.73
CA ALA A 42 -1.20 -5.07 18.99
C ALA A 42 -2.69 -4.70 18.84
N LEU A 43 -3.08 -4.02 17.75
CA LEU A 43 -4.47 -3.70 17.47
C LEU A 43 -5.35 -4.95 17.30
N LEU A 44 -4.90 -5.93 16.52
CA LEU A 44 -5.62 -7.19 16.30
C LEU A 44 -5.75 -8.00 17.60
N THR A 45 -4.71 -8.02 18.42
CA THR A 45 -4.70 -8.73 19.71
C THR A 45 -5.63 -8.07 20.74
N SER A 46 -5.72 -6.75 20.72
CA SER A 46 -6.63 -5.99 21.60
C SER A 46 -8.10 -6.04 21.14
N LYS A 47 -8.41 -6.84 20.11
CA LYS A 47 -9.76 -6.99 19.54
C LYS A 47 -10.38 -5.67 19.08
N GLN A 48 -9.55 -4.69 18.70
CA GLN A 48 -10.04 -3.50 18.03
C GLN A 48 -10.55 -3.84 16.65
N GLU A 49 -11.65 -3.24 16.25
CA GLU A 49 -12.26 -3.48 14.94
C GLU A 49 -11.42 -2.80 13.84
N VAL A 50 -10.47 -3.55 13.30
CA VAL A 50 -9.63 -3.14 12.17
C VAL A 50 -9.86 -4.12 11.02
N LEU A 51 -10.24 -3.60 9.87
CA LEU A 51 -10.39 -4.40 8.65
C LEU A 51 -9.04 -4.54 7.94
N LEU A 52 -8.74 -5.75 7.52
CA LEU A 52 -7.47 -6.08 6.90
C LEU A 52 -7.68 -6.58 5.46
N PHE A 53 -7.01 -5.95 4.50
CA PHE A 53 -7.19 -6.25 3.08
C PHE A 53 -5.87 -6.64 2.41
N ASP A 54 -5.87 -7.83 1.81
CA ASP A 54 -4.80 -8.30 0.95
C ASP A 54 -5.01 -7.78 -0.49
N VAL A 55 -4.14 -6.88 -0.93
CA VAL A 55 -4.19 -6.28 -2.26
C VAL A 55 -3.03 -6.73 -3.15
N ARG A 56 -2.53 -7.94 -2.94
CA ARG A 56 -1.48 -8.51 -3.80
C ARG A 56 -2.00 -8.78 -5.21
N LEU A 57 -1.08 -8.76 -6.17
CA LEU A 57 -1.37 -9.26 -7.51
C LEU A 57 -1.69 -10.77 -7.47
N PRO A 58 -2.48 -11.30 -8.42
CA PRO A 58 -2.82 -12.73 -8.45
C PRO A 58 -1.60 -13.64 -8.48
N LEU A 59 -0.56 -13.29 -9.23
CA LEU A 59 0.69 -14.06 -9.30
C LEU A 59 1.47 -14.07 -7.99
N ASP A 60 1.45 -12.97 -7.23
CA ASP A 60 2.09 -12.91 -5.90
C ASP A 60 1.38 -13.82 -4.90
N LEU A 61 0.05 -13.90 -5.01
CA LEU A 61 -0.75 -14.81 -4.18
C LEU A 61 -0.51 -16.27 -4.53
N LEU A 62 -0.34 -16.60 -5.82
CA LEU A 62 0.05 -17.95 -6.27
C LEU A 62 1.42 -18.36 -5.73
N ALA A 63 2.39 -17.46 -5.81
CA ALA A 63 3.74 -17.72 -5.32
C ALA A 63 3.79 -17.90 -3.79
N ASN A 64 2.89 -17.25 -3.07
CA ASN A 64 2.78 -17.35 -1.61
C ASN A 64 1.30 -17.29 -1.20
N SER A 65 0.69 -18.46 -1.02
CA SER A 65 -0.74 -18.59 -0.69
C SER A 65 -1.11 -18.29 0.76
N GLU A 66 -0.17 -17.81 1.58
CA GLU A 66 -0.45 -17.40 2.96
C GLU A 66 -0.95 -15.95 3.00
N ILE A 67 -1.94 -15.70 3.86
CA ILE A 67 -2.47 -14.37 4.16
C ILE A 67 -2.39 -14.10 5.67
N ILE A 68 -2.47 -12.85 6.07
CA ILE A 68 -2.58 -12.51 7.49
C ILE A 68 -3.95 -12.98 7.99
N VAL A 69 -3.99 -13.60 9.17
CA VAL A 69 -5.23 -14.13 9.75
C VAL A 69 -6.33 -13.07 9.81
N GLY A 70 -7.49 -13.41 9.29
CA GLY A 70 -8.64 -12.51 9.24
C GLY A 70 -8.62 -11.49 8.10
N ALA A 71 -7.62 -11.54 7.20
CA ALA A 71 -7.59 -10.65 6.06
C ALA A 71 -8.59 -11.05 4.97
N THR A 72 -9.22 -10.05 4.36
CA THR A 72 -10.04 -10.22 3.18
C THR A 72 -9.23 -9.89 1.93
N ARG A 73 -9.23 -10.80 0.96
CA ARG A 73 -8.56 -10.56 -0.31
C ARG A 73 -9.43 -9.69 -1.23
N ILE A 74 -8.85 -8.61 -1.74
CA ILE A 74 -9.43 -7.80 -2.81
C ILE A 74 -8.37 -7.57 -3.90
N PRO A 75 -8.60 -8.02 -5.14
CA PRO A 75 -7.69 -7.74 -6.24
C PRO A 75 -7.46 -6.24 -6.40
N PRO A 76 -6.21 -5.78 -6.60
CA PRO A 76 -5.93 -4.35 -6.66
C PRO A 76 -6.68 -3.64 -7.80
N LYS A 77 -6.94 -4.31 -8.92
CA LYS A 77 -7.73 -3.77 -10.03
C LYS A 77 -9.16 -3.45 -9.60
N GLU A 78 -9.84 -4.40 -8.95
CA GLU A 78 -11.21 -4.21 -8.45
C GLU A 78 -11.28 -3.04 -7.44
N LEU A 79 -10.29 -2.97 -6.56
CA LEU A 79 -10.24 -1.91 -5.56
C LEU A 79 -9.95 -0.53 -6.15
N LEU A 80 -9.15 -0.45 -7.21
CA LEU A 80 -8.89 0.81 -7.93
C LEU A 80 -10.11 1.26 -8.76
N GLU A 81 -10.89 0.33 -9.29
CA GLU A 81 -12.13 0.61 -10.01
C GLU A 81 -13.26 0.98 -9.04
N ASN A 82 -13.37 0.28 -7.91
CA ASN A 82 -14.38 0.52 -6.88
C ASN A 82 -13.77 0.62 -5.48
N PRO A 83 -13.27 1.78 -5.07
CA PRO A 83 -12.72 2.00 -3.73
C PRO A 83 -13.72 1.82 -2.59
N LEU A 84 -15.03 1.81 -2.86
CA LEU A 84 -16.08 1.57 -1.86
C LEU A 84 -16.10 0.13 -1.32
N LEU A 85 -15.31 -0.77 -1.90
CA LEU A 85 -15.06 -2.10 -1.32
C LEU A 85 -14.36 -2.01 0.04
N ILE A 86 -13.69 -0.91 0.34
CA ILE A 86 -13.20 -0.58 1.68
C ILE A 86 -14.23 0.34 2.35
N PRO A 87 -14.79 -0.03 3.51
CA PRO A 87 -15.71 0.84 4.24
C PRO A 87 -15.05 2.14 4.69
N LYS A 88 -15.65 3.27 4.37
CA LYS A 88 -15.12 4.61 4.67
C LYS A 88 -15.01 4.91 6.17
N GLU A 89 -15.96 4.36 6.92
CA GLU A 89 -16.16 4.64 8.35
C GLU A 89 -15.33 3.74 9.27
N LYS A 90 -14.67 2.71 8.72
CA LYS A 90 -13.92 1.74 9.51
C LYS A 90 -12.41 1.90 9.31
N ASP A 91 -11.66 1.69 10.38
CA ASP A 91 -10.21 1.61 10.30
C ASP A 91 -9.82 0.39 9.45
N SER A 92 -9.06 0.66 8.41
CA SER A 92 -8.70 -0.34 7.41
C SER A 92 -7.20 -0.33 7.15
N VAL A 93 -6.60 -1.51 7.02
CA VAL A 93 -5.20 -1.66 6.66
C VAL A 93 -5.09 -2.49 5.39
N VAL A 94 -4.38 -1.97 4.41
CA VAL A 94 -4.07 -2.68 3.15
C VAL A 94 -2.63 -3.15 3.15
N TYR A 95 -2.35 -4.32 2.60
CA TYR A 95 -0.98 -4.82 2.45
C TYR A 95 -0.76 -5.58 1.14
N CYS A 96 0.50 -5.63 0.71
CA CYS A 96 0.96 -6.39 -0.44
C CYS A 96 2.29 -7.10 -0.14
N THR A 97 2.91 -7.72 -1.16
CA THR A 97 4.24 -8.33 -1.09
C THR A 97 5.25 -7.65 -2.01
N CYS A 98 4.83 -6.66 -2.80
CA CYS A 98 5.70 -5.99 -3.76
C CYS A 98 6.77 -5.13 -3.05
N PRO A 99 7.99 -5.05 -3.63
CA PRO A 99 9.05 -4.21 -3.09
C PRO A 99 8.61 -2.75 -2.90
N GLY A 100 8.86 -2.21 -1.69
CA GLY A 100 8.48 -0.83 -1.34
C GLY A 100 6.98 -0.57 -1.23
N ASP A 101 6.18 -1.62 -1.02
CA ASP A 101 4.72 -1.55 -0.81
C ASP A 101 3.96 -0.82 -1.94
N LYS A 102 4.45 -0.95 -3.17
CA LYS A 102 4.01 -0.17 -4.34
C LYS A 102 2.50 -0.24 -4.57
N THR A 103 1.94 -1.46 -4.56
CA THR A 103 0.51 -1.69 -4.79
C THR A 103 -0.32 -1.12 -3.64
N ALA A 104 0.05 -1.39 -2.39
CA ALA A 104 -0.64 -0.86 -1.21
C ALA A 104 -0.62 0.67 -1.17
N ARG A 105 0.50 1.29 -1.53
CA ARG A 105 0.63 2.75 -1.63
C ARG A 105 -0.23 3.34 -2.77
N THR A 106 -0.38 2.63 -3.88
CA THR A 106 -1.25 3.06 -4.99
C THR A 106 -2.72 3.03 -4.56
N VAL A 107 -3.14 1.96 -3.89
CA VAL A 107 -4.47 1.83 -3.30
C VAL A 107 -4.73 2.94 -2.28
N LEU A 108 -3.77 3.19 -1.39
CA LEU A 108 -3.87 4.25 -0.40
C LEU A 108 -4.06 5.64 -1.05
N ARG A 109 -3.26 5.98 -2.06
CA ARG A 109 -3.40 7.26 -2.79
C ARG A 109 -4.78 7.40 -3.41
N ARG A 110 -5.31 6.32 -4.00
CA ARG A 110 -6.67 6.33 -4.57
C ARG A 110 -7.72 6.53 -3.49
N ALA A 111 -7.61 5.85 -2.37
CA ALA A 111 -8.49 6.01 -1.23
C ALA A 111 -8.45 7.46 -0.68
N GLN A 112 -7.27 8.03 -0.50
CA GLN A 112 -7.09 9.41 -0.05
C GLN A 112 -7.71 10.42 -1.01
N ALA A 113 -7.54 10.25 -2.32
CA ALA A 113 -8.15 11.12 -3.33
C ALA A 113 -9.69 11.11 -3.26
N MET A 114 -10.28 10.07 -2.68
CA MET A 114 -11.73 9.95 -2.43
C MET A 114 -12.13 10.23 -0.97
N HIS A 115 -11.24 10.84 -0.19
CA HIS A 115 -11.45 11.21 1.22
C HIS A 115 -11.68 10.00 2.15
N PHE A 116 -11.03 8.87 1.88
CA PHE A 116 -10.94 7.74 2.81
C PHE A 116 -9.77 8.00 3.76
N LEU A 117 -10.03 8.62 4.90
CA LEU A 117 -8.99 9.06 5.83
C LEU A 117 -8.53 7.97 6.82
N ARG A 118 -9.29 6.88 6.92
CA ARG A 118 -9.06 5.80 7.89
C ARG A 118 -8.35 4.58 7.30
N VAL A 119 -7.79 4.71 6.09
CA VAL A 119 -7.04 3.66 5.43
C VAL A 119 -5.54 3.86 5.67
N LYS A 120 -4.87 2.81 6.14
CA LYS A 120 -3.42 2.75 6.31
C LYS A 120 -2.83 1.63 5.46
N PHE A 121 -1.53 1.66 5.22
CA PHE A 121 -0.82 0.52 4.63
C PHE A 121 0.15 -0.10 5.63
N LEU A 122 0.30 -1.42 5.57
CA LEU A 122 1.26 -2.14 6.40
C LEU A 122 2.67 -1.99 5.84
N LYS A 123 3.58 -1.41 6.61
CA LYS A 123 4.99 -1.26 6.23
C LYS A 123 5.66 -2.61 6.00
N GLY A 124 6.28 -2.78 4.83
CA GLY A 124 6.93 -4.03 4.44
C GLY A 124 5.97 -5.19 4.17
N GLY A 125 4.67 -4.94 4.22
CA GLY A 125 3.62 -5.86 3.85
C GLY A 125 3.69 -7.23 4.53
N LEU A 126 3.25 -8.27 3.82
CA LEU A 126 3.24 -9.64 4.35
C LEU A 126 4.64 -10.15 4.73
N ALA A 127 5.69 -9.73 4.01
CA ALA A 127 7.06 -10.17 4.31
C ALA A 127 7.52 -9.68 5.68
N ALA A 128 7.29 -8.41 6.01
CA ALA A 128 7.64 -7.85 7.32
C ALA A 128 6.80 -8.47 8.44
N TRP A 129 5.52 -8.77 8.21
CA TRP A 129 4.65 -9.48 9.13
C TRP A 129 5.18 -10.86 9.48
N LYS A 130 5.53 -11.65 8.46
CA LYS A 130 6.11 -13.00 8.64
C LYS A 130 7.49 -12.97 9.31
N ALA A 131 8.33 -11.97 9.00
CA ALA A 131 9.64 -11.81 9.62
C ALA A 131 9.57 -11.60 11.15
N LYS A 132 8.43 -11.09 11.66
CA LYS A 132 8.15 -10.97 13.09
C LYS A 132 7.55 -12.23 13.70
N GLY A 133 7.32 -13.27 12.93
CA GLY A 133 6.71 -14.52 13.39
C GLY A 133 5.22 -14.39 13.71
N TYR A 134 4.54 -13.38 13.20
CA TYR A 134 3.11 -13.18 13.43
C TYR A 134 2.25 -14.13 12.60
N PRO A 135 1.03 -14.46 13.08
CA PRO A 135 0.24 -15.54 12.52
C PRO A 135 -0.25 -15.23 11.10
N VAL A 136 -0.16 -16.25 10.26
CA VAL A 136 -0.71 -16.28 8.90
C VAL A 136 -1.56 -17.55 8.74
N GLU A 137 -2.47 -17.51 7.79
CA GLU A 137 -3.31 -18.64 7.40
C GLU A 137 -3.20 -18.90 5.90
N ARG A 138 -3.55 -20.09 5.47
CA ARG A 138 -3.54 -20.44 4.06
C ARG A 138 -4.78 -19.87 3.38
N TYR A 139 -4.58 -19.23 2.23
CA TYR A 139 -5.69 -18.78 1.40
C TYR A 139 -6.21 -19.94 0.56
N GLU A 140 -7.39 -20.44 0.90
CA GLU A 140 -7.99 -21.63 0.26
C GLU A 140 -9.07 -21.29 -0.77
N LYS A 141 -9.47 -20.02 -0.85
CA LYS A 141 -10.50 -19.61 -1.83
C LYS A 141 -9.91 -19.65 -3.24
N SER A 142 -10.66 -20.27 -4.17
CA SER A 142 -10.30 -20.19 -5.58
C SER A 142 -10.29 -18.73 -6.03
N PHE A 143 -9.27 -18.33 -6.76
CA PHE A 143 -9.20 -17.03 -7.39
C PHE A 143 -9.10 -17.21 -8.91
N LEU A 144 -9.89 -16.42 -9.62
CA LEU A 144 -9.79 -16.34 -11.06
C LEU A 144 -8.54 -15.51 -11.38
N LEU A 145 -7.62 -16.09 -12.12
CA LEU A 145 -6.60 -15.30 -12.80
C LEU A 145 -7.35 -14.44 -13.81
N ASP A 146 -7.39 -13.13 -13.61
CA ASP A 146 -7.89 -12.22 -14.64
C ASP A 146 -6.92 -12.24 -15.81
N THR A 147 -7.20 -13.15 -16.76
CA THR A 147 -6.42 -13.35 -17.99
C THR A 147 -6.83 -12.37 -19.09
N ARG A 148 -7.67 -11.40 -18.80
CA ARG A 148 -7.99 -10.33 -19.74
C ARG A 148 -6.88 -9.29 -19.72
N ILE A 149 -5.96 -9.48 -20.65
CA ILE A 149 -4.94 -8.52 -21.09
C ILE A 149 -5.65 -7.43 -21.91
#